data_9e63d66ead5eedcd06d4117e72d91890
#
_entry.id   9e63d66ead5eedcd06d4117e72d91890
#
_cell.length_a   1.000
_cell.length_b   1.000
_cell.length_c   1.000
_cell.angle_alpha   90.00
_cell.angle_beta   90.00
_cell.angle_gamma   90.00
#
_symmetry.space_group_name_H-M   'P 1'
#
loop_
_entity.id
_entity.type
_entity.pdbx_description
1 polymer ?
#
loop_
_entity_poly.entity_id
_entity_poly.type
_entity_poly.pdbx_seq_one_letter_code
_entity_poly.pdbx_strand_id
1 'polypeptide(L)'
;MPGQRLRKTLRSADHDALVATLKDARDQAGLTQQQLADRLGRPQSFVAKYENGERRVDLIEFVALSAALNADPMRLFKAFLTGTKAFKKTR
;
A
#
# COMPACT_ATOMS: atom_id res chain seq x y z
N MET A 1 -15.61 6.37 -21.10
CA MET A 1 -14.73 5.25 -21.45
C MET A 1 -14.48 4.37 -20.24
N PRO A 2 -14.90 3.12 -20.29
CA PRO A 2 -14.73 2.23 -19.12
C PRO A 2 -13.30 2.10 -18.65
N GLY A 3 -12.34 2.03 -19.57
CA GLY A 3 -10.94 1.91 -19.19
C GLY A 3 -10.41 3.11 -18.41
N GLN A 4 -10.85 4.29 -18.75
CA GLN A 4 -10.44 5.51 -18.05
C GLN A 4 -11.03 5.56 -16.64
N ARG A 5 -12.28 5.14 -16.47
CA ARG A 5 -12.91 5.07 -15.16
C ARG A 5 -12.16 4.12 -14.26
N LEU A 6 -11.80 2.96 -14.78
CA LEU A 6 -11.06 1.96 -14.03
C LEU A 6 -9.71 2.51 -13.59
N ARG A 7 -9.01 3.21 -14.48
CA ARG A 7 -7.74 3.84 -14.17
C ARG A 7 -7.87 4.84 -13.02
N LYS A 8 -8.88 5.71 -13.08
CA LYS A 8 -9.12 6.69 -12.03
C LYS A 8 -9.38 6.02 -10.69
N THR A 9 -10.13 4.92 -10.69
CA THR A 9 -10.41 4.14 -9.49
C THR A 9 -9.14 3.59 -8.88
N LEU A 10 -8.25 3.04 -9.72
CA LEU A 10 -7.00 2.44 -9.26
C LEU A 10 -6.02 3.49 -8.73
N ARG A 11 -6.07 4.72 -9.23
CA ARG A 11 -5.11 5.76 -8.90
C ARG A 11 -5.76 6.91 -8.12
N SER A 12 -6.68 6.59 -7.22
CA SER A 12 -7.30 7.59 -6.38
C SER A 12 -6.29 8.19 -5.40
N ALA A 13 -6.59 9.39 -4.87
CA ALA A 13 -5.76 10.02 -3.85
C ALA A 13 -5.64 9.16 -2.59
N ASP A 14 -6.71 8.45 -2.24
CA ASP A 14 -6.67 7.57 -1.07
C ASP A 14 -5.79 6.35 -1.32
N HIS A 15 -5.80 5.81 -2.54
CA HIS A 15 -4.89 4.75 -2.91
C HIS A 15 -3.44 5.22 -2.88
N ASP A 16 -3.19 6.44 -3.35
CA ASP A 16 -1.85 7.03 -3.30
C ASP A 16 -1.37 7.17 -1.85
N ALA A 17 -2.26 7.52 -0.94
CA ALA A 17 -1.93 7.59 0.49
C ALA A 17 -1.54 6.22 1.05
N LEU A 18 -2.25 5.16 0.64
CA LEU A 18 -1.91 3.80 1.06
C LEU A 18 -0.54 3.38 0.52
N VAL A 19 -0.29 3.66 -0.76
CA VAL A 19 1.00 3.36 -1.37
C VAL A 19 2.13 4.07 -0.64
N ALA A 20 1.95 5.37 -0.35
CA ALA A 20 2.97 6.14 0.36
C ALA A 20 3.24 5.58 1.75
N THR A 21 2.20 5.17 2.48
CA THR A 21 2.33 4.58 3.80
C THR A 21 3.15 3.30 3.75
N LEU A 22 2.83 2.41 2.80
CA LEU A 22 3.51 1.13 2.68
C LEU A 22 4.95 1.29 2.18
N LYS A 23 5.17 2.19 1.24
CA LYS A 23 6.52 2.45 0.72
C LYS A 23 7.41 3.03 1.81
N ASP A 24 6.91 3.98 2.58
CA ASP A 24 7.62 4.54 3.72
C ASP A 24 8.00 3.45 4.72
N ALA A 25 7.08 2.57 5.03
CA ALA A 25 7.33 1.48 5.96
C ALA A 25 8.42 0.54 5.45
N ARG A 26 8.42 0.27 4.14
CA ARG A 26 9.46 -0.54 3.51
C ARG A 26 10.82 0.15 3.62
N ASP A 27 10.86 1.44 3.30
CA ASP A 27 12.10 2.22 3.37
C ASP A 27 12.64 2.26 4.80
N GLN A 28 11.78 2.46 5.78
CA GLN A 28 12.17 2.50 7.19
C GLN A 28 12.68 1.14 7.66
N ALA A 29 12.14 0.06 7.11
CA ALA A 29 12.60 -1.29 7.42
C ALA A 29 13.93 -1.62 6.74
N GLY A 30 14.40 -0.76 5.83
CA GLY A 30 15.64 -0.97 5.10
C GLY A 30 15.54 -2.07 4.06
N LEU A 31 14.36 -2.36 3.55
CA LEU A 31 14.13 -3.45 2.61
C LEU A 31 13.99 -2.93 1.18
N THR A 32 14.58 -3.66 0.24
CA THR A 32 14.29 -3.45 -1.18
C THR A 32 12.94 -4.08 -1.51
N GLN A 33 12.40 -3.74 -2.68
CA GLN A 33 11.17 -4.39 -3.17
C GLN A 33 11.33 -5.90 -3.24
N GLN A 34 12.47 -6.37 -3.73
CA GLN A 34 12.74 -7.80 -3.84
C GLN A 34 12.78 -8.47 -2.48
N GLN A 35 13.44 -7.84 -1.51
CA GLN A 35 13.53 -8.41 -0.17
C GLN A 35 12.17 -8.52 0.50
N LEU A 36 11.34 -7.49 0.33
CA LEU A 36 9.98 -7.55 0.86
C LEU A 36 9.16 -8.64 0.17
N ALA A 37 9.27 -8.72 -1.15
CA ALA A 37 8.57 -9.76 -1.92
C ALA A 37 8.98 -11.16 -1.47
N ASP A 38 10.29 -11.36 -1.22
CA ASP A 38 10.79 -12.64 -0.74
C ASP A 38 10.17 -13.02 0.60
N ARG A 39 10.02 -12.06 1.51
CA ARG A 39 9.37 -12.30 2.80
C ARG A 39 7.90 -12.66 2.65
N LEU A 40 7.25 -12.11 1.61
CA LEU A 40 5.85 -12.38 1.33
C LEU A 40 5.63 -13.70 0.59
N GLY A 41 6.68 -14.27 0.03
CA GLY A 41 6.55 -15.41 -0.86
C GLY A 41 5.90 -15.03 -2.18
N ARG A 42 6.11 -13.81 -2.64
CA ARG A 42 5.52 -13.27 -3.87
C ARG A 42 6.60 -12.75 -4.81
N PRO A 43 6.30 -12.64 -6.11
CA PRO A 43 7.26 -12.03 -7.04
C PRO A 43 7.48 -10.54 -6.73
N GLN A 44 8.67 -10.05 -7.05
CA GLN A 44 8.99 -8.63 -6.87
C GLN A 44 7.99 -7.73 -7.60
N SER A 45 7.44 -8.20 -8.72
CA SER A 45 6.45 -7.43 -9.47
C SER A 45 5.19 -7.10 -8.66
N PHE A 46 4.85 -7.92 -7.65
CA PHE A 46 3.73 -7.60 -6.77
C PHE A 46 3.96 -6.27 -6.05
N VAL A 47 5.15 -6.13 -5.44
CA VAL A 47 5.50 -4.90 -4.71
C VAL A 47 5.63 -3.72 -5.68
N ALA A 48 6.31 -3.95 -6.81
CA ALA A 48 6.48 -2.89 -7.82
C ALA A 48 5.13 -2.36 -8.32
N LYS A 49 4.18 -3.26 -8.57
CA LYS A 49 2.89 -2.86 -9.13
C LYS A 49 2.06 -2.06 -8.14
N TYR A 50 2.01 -2.46 -6.86
CA TYR A 50 1.21 -1.64 -5.95
C TYR A 50 1.93 -0.31 -5.65
N GLU A 51 3.26 -0.29 -5.58
CA GLU A 51 3.98 0.96 -5.35
C GLU A 51 3.87 1.92 -6.53
N ASN A 52 3.70 1.39 -7.74
CA ASN A 52 3.47 2.22 -8.92
C ASN A 52 1.99 2.62 -9.11
N GLY A 53 1.11 2.19 -8.24
CA GLY A 53 -0.31 2.49 -8.35
C GLY A 53 -1.03 1.67 -9.39
N GLU A 54 -0.41 0.61 -9.90
CA GLU A 54 -1.00 -0.26 -10.94
C GLU A 54 -1.88 -1.36 -10.37
N ARG A 55 -1.78 -1.60 -9.07
CA ARG A 55 -2.52 -2.66 -8.40
C ARG A 55 -2.93 -2.20 -7.00
N ARG A 56 -4.14 -2.53 -6.62
CA ARG A 56 -4.60 -2.27 -5.26
C ARG A 56 -4.08 -3.34 -4.30
N VAL A 57 -4.05 -2.97 -3.03
CA VAL A 57 -3.71 -3.88 -1.94
C VAL A 57 -5.02 -4.13 -1.18
N ASP A 58 -5.42 -5.39 -1.03
CA ASP A 58 -6.58 -5.70 -0.23
C ASP A 58 -6.20 -5.79 1.25
N LEU A 59 -7.20 -5.91 2.11
CA LEU A 59 -6.98 -5.89 3.54
C LEU A 59 -6.15 -7.08 4.02
N ILE A 60 -6.37 -8.24 3.43
CA ILE A 60 -5.60 -9.43 3.79
C ILE A 60 -4.14 -9.26 3.42
N GLU A 61 -3.89 -8.71 2.23
CA GLU A 61 -2.53 -8.39 1.79
C GLU A 61 -1.89 -7.34 2.69
N PHE A 62 -2.67 -6.36 3.14
CA PHE A 62 -2.18 -5.33 4.05
C PHE A 62 -1.67 -5.95 5.35
N VAL A 63 -2.40 -6.90 5.92
CA VAL A 63 -1.97 -7.60 7.13
C VAL A 63 -0.69 -8.39 6.87
N ALA A 64 -0.61 -9.09 5.74
CA ALA A 64 0.58 -9.85 5.38
C ALA A 64 1.79 -8.92 5.19
N LEU A 65 1.59 -7.78 4.54
CA LEU A 65 2.64 -6.77 4.37
C LEU A 65 3.13 -6.25 5.71
N SER A 66 2.22 -5.97 6.63
CA SER A 66 2.58 -5.50 7.97
C SER A 66 3.49 -6.51 8.67
N ALA A 67 3.13 -7.78 8.60
CA ALA A 67 3.94 -8.84 9.21
C ALA A 67 5.31 -8.94 8.56
N ALA A 68 5.37 -8.89 7.24
CA ALA A 68 6.64 -8.97 6.50
C ALA A 68 7.54 -7.77 6.80
N LEU A 69 6.96 -6.62 7.05
CA LEU A 69 7.68 -5.40 7.42
C LEU A 69 8.03 -5.34 8.90
N ASN A 70 7.58 -6.31 9.68
CA ASN A 70 7.71 -6.31 11.13
C ASN A 70 7.12 -5.02 11.72
N ALA A 71 5.99 -4.61 11.20
CA ALA A 71 5.30 -3.38 11.60
C ALA A 71 3.95 -3.71 12.22
N ASP A 72 3.51 -2.87 13.15
CA ASP A 72 2.19 -3.00 13.75
C ASP A 72 1.13 -2.57 12.73
N PRO A 73 0.22 -3.48 12.30
CA PRO A 73 -0.78 -3.13 11.31
C PRO A 73 -1.71 -2.01 11.75
N MET A 74 -1.97 -1.89 13.05
CA MET A 74 -2.82 -0.81 13.55
C MET A 74 -2.14 0.55 13.38
N ARG A 75 -0.83 0.61 13.61
CA ARG A 75 -0.08 1.85 13.40
C ARG A 75 -0.01 2.22 11.92
N LEU A 76 0.22 1.24 11.06
CA LEU A 76 0.23 1.47 9.62
C LEU A 76 -1.14 1.95 9.14
N PHE A 77 -2.19 1.32 9.62
CA PHE A 77 -3.54 1.71 9.23
C PHE A 77 -3.86 3.14 9.68
N LYS A 78 -3.46 3.49 10.89
CA LYS A 78 -3.64 4.85 11.39
C LYS A 78 -2.89 5.86 10.52
N ALA A 79 -1.65 5.54 10.14
CA ALA A 79 -0.88 6.41 9.26
C ALA A 79 -1.56 6.59 7.91
N PHE A 80 -2.10 5.51 7.34
CA PHE A 80 -2.86 5.57 6.12
C PHE A 80 -4.08 6.48 6.28
N LEU A 81 -4.86 6.30 7.36
CA LEU A 81 -6.06 7.09 7.59
C LEU A 81 -5.76 8.58 7.67
N THR A 82 -4.66 8.97 8.29
CA THR A 82 -4.33 10.40 8.38
C THR A 82 -4.04 11.02 7.03
N GLY A 83 -3.70 10.20 6.03
CA GLY A 83 -3.47 10.67 4.68
C GLY A 83 -4.68 10.64 3.77
N THR A 84 -5.79 10.02 4.19
CA THR A 84 -6.94 9.89 3.32
C THR A 84 -7.87 11.09 3.40
N LYS A 85 -8.44 11.45 2.25
CA LYS A 85 -9.44 12.51 2.20
C LYS A 85 -10.77 12.04 2.81
N ALA A 86 -11.13 10.78 2.61
CA ALA A 86 -12.36 10.24 3.14
C ALA A 86 -12.40 10.32 4.66
N PHE A 87 -11.31 9.93 5.33
CA PHE A 87 -11.21 10.02 6.78
C PHE A 87 -11.28 11.47 7.27
N LYS A 88 -10.56 12.36 6.60
CA LYS A 88 -10.56 13.78 6.95
C LYS A 88 -11.93 14.42 6.80
N LYS A 89 -12.70 13.99 5.81
CA LYS A 89 -14.06 14.50 5.60
C LYS A 89 -15.02 14.11 6.72
N THR A 90 -14.83 12.94 7.29
CA THR A 90 -15.73 12.42 8.33
C THR A 90 -15.42 13.00 9.71
N ARG A 91 -14.33 13.70 9.84
CA ARG A 91 -13.97 14.36 11.10
C ARG A 91 -14.60 15.74 11.17
#